data_4dbcd96ffd5ccb88e5761a9b9a9bdbb5
#
_entry.id   4dbcd96ffd5ccb88e5761a9b9a9bdbb5
#
_cell.length_a   1.000
_cell.length_b   1.000
_cell.length_c   1.000
_cell.angle_alpha   90.00
_cell.angle_beta   90.00
_cell.angle_gamma   90.00
#
_symmetry.space_group_name_H-M   'P 1'
#
loop_
_entity.id
_entity.type
_entity.pdbx_description
1 polymer ?
#
loop_
_entity_poly.entity_id
_entity_poly.type
_entity_poly.pdbx_seq_one_letter_code
_entity_poly.pdbx_strand_id
1 'polypeptide(L)'
;LKTITHPYDFVVIGGGLSGLCAAVTAARQGIRTALVQDRPVLGGNASTEIRVPPVGATQCNFGFSRETGLIEELFLNNLLRNPTCSPEGWNLELESLARNEPNLELFLNCAVCKVAMNDAGDRVTGITAYCSMEETWHEFVAPYLADCSGDGVVGSLAGAPFRMGVEARSEFNEPMCPDEPAPDTMGMSLHMHARDAGRPVPFTRPPWVDLELGPDDFGPYRPVCEHFFPDTGGFWWLEWGGALDTVHETRKIKDEVQRITLAVWDYLKNRSPLAERLTTYELDWMGAVPGKRESRRFEGDHVLTMNEIDEQAHFEDAVAFGGWGFDHHPPGGFHDKLNPSTHQYLRGPHNVPLRSLYSRRISNLFFAGRNISATHYALSSTRVMLTCAQLGEAVGMAASHAVKSQLDPRALTEGSAVRSVQSDLLLADHHIHALEMPVIGDLAPRAKVTASSVFSESTAAESWGIDRLSDDRLLQIPVASERLDTLSLRVDADRDTELTYRFHQGPTNGSTFPEDQLAEGRIRISKGSDQWIELPLQVDIPRPGWHFL
;
A
#
# COMPACT_ATOMS: atom_id res chain seq x y z
N LEU A 1 39.48 -11.05 -3.81
CA LEU A 1 38.15 -10.54 -4.23
C LEU A 1 38.37 -9.29 -5.08
N LYS A 2 37.67 -9.19 -6.19
CA LYS A 2 37.71 -8.05 -7.10
C LYS A 2 36.87 -6.89 -6.52
N THR A 3 37.31 -5.64 -6.73
CA THR A 3 36.52 -4.44 -6.45
C THR A 3 36.34 -3.67 -7.74
N ILE A 4 35.10 -3.22 -8.00
CA ILE A 4 34.76 -2.42 -9.17
C ILE A 4 34.02 -1.16 -8.67
N THR A 5 34.50 0.01 -9.08
CA THR A 5 33.88 1.29 -8.75
C THR A 5 33.00 1.76 -9.89
N HIS A 6 31.77 2.16 -9.55
CA HIS A 6 30.71 2.58 -10.48
C HIS A 6 30.29 4.02 -10.17
N PRO A 7 30.53 5.01 -11.06
CA PRO A 7 30.02 6.36 -10.90
C PRO A 7 28.62 6.50 -11.51
N TYR A 8 27.67 7.03 -10.73
CA TYR A 8 26.32 7.35 -11.16
C TYR A 8 25.92 8.76 -10.69
N ASP A 9 24.81 9.26 -11.23
CA ASP A 9 24.22 10.52 -10.77
C ASP A 9 23.24 10.26 -9.60
N PHE A 10 22.62 9.07 -9.61
CA PHE A 10 21.69 8.63 -8.57
C PHE A 10 21.81 7.12 -8.33
N VAL A 11 21.81 6.70 -7.07
CA VAL A 11 21.83 5.27 -6.69
C VAL A 11 20.64 4.95 -5.82
N VAL A 12 19.86 3.97 -6.23
CA VAL A 12 18.69 3.45 -5.50
C VAL A 12 19.03 2.10 -4.90
N ILE A 13 18.84 1.96 -3.59
CA ILE A 13 19.10 0.74 -2.84
C ILE A 13 17.80 0.07 -2.44
N GLY A 14 17.59 -1.16 -2.89
CA GLY A 14 16.36 -1.94 -2.70
C GLY A 14 15.47 -1.95 -3.93
N GLY A 15 15.25 -3.13 -4.50
CA GLY A 15 14.45 -3.38 -5.71
C GLY A 15 12.99 -3.76 -5.43
N GLY A 16 12.42 -3.32 -4.28
CA GLY A 16 10.96 -3.35 -4.07
C GLY A 16 10.24 -2.42 -5.03
N LEU A 17 8.89 -2.40 -5.02
CA LEU A 17 8.12 -1.55 -5.94
C LEU A 17 8.52 -0.07 -5.80
N SER A 18 8.80 0.41 -4.59
CA SER A 18 9.27 1.79 -4.36
C SER A 18 10.61 2.08 -5.03
N GLY A 19 11.61 1.22 -4.85
CA GLY A 19 12.93 1.44 -5.45
C GLY A 19 12.93 1.25 -6.96
N LEU A 20 12.14 0.30 -7.48
CA LEU A 20 11.96 0.13 -8.91
C LEU A 20 11.36 1.40 -9.54
N CYS A 21 10.28 1.93 -8.97
CA CYS A 21 9.65 3.16 -9.46
C CYS A 21 10.60 4.36 -9.34
N ALA A 22 11.37 4.48 -8.24
CA ALA A 22 12.33 5.57 -8.08
C ALA A 22 13.44 5.52 -9.15
N ALA A 23 13.99 4.34 -9.39
CA ALA A 23 15.07 4.16 -10.36
C ALA A 23 14.61 4.38 -11.80
N VAL A 24 13.47 3.82 -12.18
CA VAL A 24 12.89 3.99 -13.53
C VAL A 24 12.52 5.44 -13.80
N THR A 25 11.88 6.11 -12.84
CA THR A 25 11.52 7.52 -12.98
C THR A 25 12.75 8.40 -13.17
N ALA A 26 13.78 8.24 -12.35
CA ALA A 26 15.02 8.99 -12.51
C ALA A 26 15.70 8.73 -13.87
N ALA A 27 15.74 7.47 -14.30
CA ALA A 27 16.30 7.10 -15.60
C ALA A 27 15.53 7.72 -16.78
N ARG A 28 14.20 7.74 -16.74
CA ARG A 28 13.33 8.41 -17.73
C ARG A 28 13.55 9.92 -17.78
N GLN A 29 13.93 10.51 -16.66
CA GLN A 29 14.33 11.92 -16.59
C GLN A 29 15.76 12.18 -17.12
N GLY A 30 16.43 11.17 -17.66
CA GLY A 30 17.76 11.27 -18.24
C GLY A 30 18.90 11.18 -17.23
N ILE A 31 18.61 10.77 -15.99
CA ILE A 31 19.60 10.63 -14.91
C ILE A 31 20.23 9.23 -15.00
N ARG A 32 21.57 9.19 -15.00
CA ARG A 32 22.29 7.92 -14.98
C ARG A 32 22.16 7.28 -13.60
N THR A 33 21.39 6.20 -13.54
CA THR A 33 20.89 5.58 -12.30
C THR A 33 21.36 4.14 -12.15
N ALA A 34 21.71 3.74 -10.91
CA ALA A 34 21.88 2.34 -10.54
C ALA A 34 20.75 1.90 -9.60
N LEU A 35 20.18 0.71 -9.83
CA LEU A 35 19.30 0.01 -8.91
C LEU A 35 20.02 -1.19 -8.32
N VAL A 36 20.30 -1.15 -7.01
CA VAL A 36 21.06 -2.16 -6.28
C VAL A 36 20.13 -2.97 -5.39
N GLN A 37 20.02 -4.27 -5.66
CA GLN A 37 19.11 -5.20 -4.98
C GLN A 37 19.89 -6.36 -4.38
N ASP A 38 19.64 -6.68 -3.12
CA ASP A 38 20.29 -7.77 -2.37
C ASP A 38 19.81 -9.18 -2.76
N ARG A 39 18.71 -9.29 -3.51
CA ARG A 39 18.10 -10.55 -3.92
C ARG A 39 18.14 -10.76 -5.42
N PRO A 40 17.86 -12.02 -5.88
CA PRO A 40 17.89 -12.35 -7.30
C PRO A 40 16.71 -11.77 -8.10
N VAL A 41 15.67 -11.26 -7.43
CA VAL A 41 14.42 -10.78 -8.06
C VAL A 41 14.03 -9.41 -7.53
N LEU A 42 13.29 -8.68 -8.36
CA LEU A 42 12.65 -7.41 -7.99
C LEU A 42 11.28 -7.63 -7.35
N GLY A 43 10.67 -6.55 -6.83
CA GLY A 43 9.32 -6.52 -6.29
C GLY A 43 9.22 -6.51 -4.76
N GLY A 44 10.30 -6.81 -4.02
CA GLY A 44 10.26 -6.82 -2.56
C GLY A 44 9.20 -7.79 -2.02
N ASN A 45 8.23 -7.30 -1.24
CA ASN A 45 7.14 -8.14 -0.73
C ASN A 45 6.23 -8.71 -1.84
N ALA A 46 6.16 -8.07 -3.01
CA ALA A 46 5.42 -8.58 -4.17
C ALA A 46 6.22 -9.55 -5.04
N SER A 47 7.49 -9.83 -4.69
CA SER A 47 8.35 -10.74 -5.45
C SER A 47 7.86 -12.19 -5.41
N THR A 48 8.39 -13.02 -6.32
CA THR A 48 8.16 -14.48 -6.32
C THR A 48 8.63 -15.18 -5.06
N GLU A 49 9.51 -14.56 -4.26
CA GLU A 49 10.02 -15.12 -3.00
C GLU A 49 9.04 -14.96 -1.82
N ILE A 50 8.14 -13.96 -1.89
CA ILE A 50 7.26 -13.56 -0.77
C ILE A 50 5.78 -13.64 -1.15
N ARG A 51 5.41 -13.17 -2.36
CA ARG A 51 4.06 -13.21 -2.96
C ARG A 51 2.97 -12.55 -2.13
N VAL A 52 3.27 -11.45 -1.43
CA VAL A 52 2.22 -10.61 -0.86
C VAL A 52 1.53 -9.87 -2.00
N PRO A 53 0.20 -9.98 -2.14
CA PRO A 53 -0.54 -9.23 -3.15
C PRO A 53 -0.34 -7.71 -2.97
N PRO A 54 0.03 -6.97 -4.02
CA PRO A 54 0.14 -5.52 -3.93
C PRO A 54 -1.25 -4.89 -3.77
N VAL A 55 -1.41 -4.10 -2.71
CA VAL A 55 -2.62 -3.30 -2.44
C VAL A 55 -2.24 -1.82 -2.30
N GLY A 56 -3.23 -0.94 -2.42
CA GLY A 56 -3.05 0.50 -2.42
C GLY A 56 -4.30 1.26 -1.97
N ALA A 57 -4.57 2.42 -2.54
CA ALA A 57 -5.58 3.40 -2.14
C ALA A 57 -7.04 2.97 -2.38
N THR A 58 -7.38 1.71 -2.11
CA THR A 58 -8.71 1.14 -2.37
C THR A 58 -9.63 1.11 -1.15
N GLN A 59 -9.17 1.62 0.00
CA GLN A 59 -9.91 1.55 1.27
C GLN A 59 -10.17 2.91 1.90
N CYS A 60 -10.27 3.94 1.09
CA CYS A 60 -10.65 5.28 1.52
C CYS A 60 -12.08 5.65 1.12
N ASN A 61 -12.93 4.67 0.82
CA ASN A 61 -14.33 4.89 0.38
C ASN A 61 -14.49 5.96 -0.72
N PHE A 62 -13.43 6.27 -1.43
CA PHE A 62 -13.45 7.15 -2.58
C PHE A 62 -13.53 6.29 -3.84
N GLY A 63 -14.64 6.40 -4.56
CA GLY A 63 -14.88 5.58 -5.75
C GLY A 63 -13.73 5.70 -6.76
N PHE A 64 -13.20 4.54 -7.19
CA PHE A 64 -12.12 4.43 -8.17
C PHE A 64 -10.77 4.99 -7.72
N SER A 65 -10.56 5.18 -6.42
CA SER A 65 -9.25 5.58 -5.90
C SER A 65 -8.23 4.46 -6.16
N ARG A 66 -7.14 4.82 -6.81
CA ARG A 66 -6.00 3.96 -7.09
C ARG A 66 -4.77 4.80 -7.38
N GLU A 67 -3.62 4.25 -7.11
CA GLU A 67 -2.35 4.84 -7.52
C GLU A 67 -2.23 4.82 -9.05
N THR A 68 -1.76 5.94 -9.62
CA THR A 68 -1.54 6.16 -11.06
C THR A 68 -0.05 6.28 -11.38
N GLY A 69 0.32 6.76 -12.55
CA GLY A 69 1.70 6.92 -12.97
C GLY A 69 2.36 5.59 -13.32
N LEU A 70 3.63 5.46 -12.95
CA LEU A 70 4.46 4.32 -13.33
C LEU A 70 3.93 2.98 -12.82
N ILE A 71 3.35 2.95 -11.62
CA ILE A 71 2.80 1.71 -11.07
C ILE A 71 1.55 1.24 -11.85
N GLU A 72 0.72 2.15 -12.32
CA GLU A 72 -0.41 1.80 -13.18
C GLU A 72 0.08 1.29 -14.55
N GLU A 73 1.09 1.92 -15.15
CA GLU A 73 1.73 1.41 -16.38
C GLU A 73 2.21 -0.03 -16.20
N LEU A 74 2.88 -0.33 -15.08
CA LEU A 74 3.33 -1.69 -14.77
C LEU A 74 2.17 -2.69 -14.69
N PHE A 75 1.08 -2.31 -14.01
CA PHE A 75 -0.11 -3.18 -13.90
C PHE A 75 -0.78 -3.42 -15.25
N LEU A 76 -0.94 -2.39 -16.07
CA LEU A 76 -1.52 -2.51 -17.41
C LEU A 76 -0.68 -3.41 -18.33
N ASN A 77 0.65 -3.26 -18.27
CA ASN A 77 1.57 -4.13 -19.00
C ASN A 77 1.48 -5.58 -18.52
N ASN A 78 1.42 -5.79 -17.19
CA ASN A 78 1.25 -7.13 -16.62
C ASN A 78 -0.08 -7.76 -17.04
N LEU A 79 -1.19 -7.03 -17.00
CA LEU A 79 -2.49 -7.55 -17.49
C LEU A 79 -2.44 -7.97 -18.95
N LEU A 80 -1.74 -7.19 -19.77
CA LEU A 80 -1.60 -7.50 -21.20
C LEU A 80 -0.71 -8.73 -21.48
N ARG A 81 0.42 -8.85 -20.77
CA ARG A 81 1.47 -9.83 -21.07
C ARG A 81 1.46 -11.06 -20.19
N ASN A 82 0.78 -10.98 -19.04
CA ASN A 82 0.65 -12.05 -18.05
C ASN A 82 -0.84 -12.33 -17.74
N PRO A 83 -1.65 -12.75 -18.74
CA PRO A 83 -3.10 -12.92 -18.59
C PRO A 83 -3.50 -14.01 -17.58
N THR A 84 -2.57 -14.90 -17.23
CA THR A 84 -2.78 -15.94 -16.19
C THR A 84 -2.41 -15.45 -14.80
N CYS A 85 -1.93 -14.22 -14.66
CA CYS A 85 -1.45 -13.65 -13.41
C CYS A 85 -0.41 -14.52 -12.69
N SER A 86 0.48 -15.17 -13.46
CA SER A 86 1.51 -16.02 -12.88
C SER A 86 2.56 -15.17 -12.16
N PRO A 87 3.08 -15.63 -11.01
CA PRO A 87 4.13 -14.91 -10.27
C PRO A 87 5.42 -14.73 -11.09
N GLU A 88 5.75 -15.69 -11.93
CA GLU A 88 6.91 -15.65 -12.83
C GLU A 88 6.72 -14.60 -13.93
N GLY A 89 5.51 -14.48 -14.50
CA GLY A 89 5.14 -13.43 -15.46
C GLY A 89 5.23 -12.05 -14.82
N TRP A 90 4.76 -11.91 -13.59
CA TRP A 90 4.92 -10.68 -12.81
C TRP A 90 6.39 -10.29 -12.60
N ASN A 91 7.22 -11.25 -12.19
CA ASN A 91 8.65 -11.01 -12.02
C ASN A 91 9.34 -10.56 -13.31
N LEU A 92 8.94 -11.15 -14.45
CA LEU A 92 9.44 -10.76 -15.77
C LEU A 92 9.05 -9.33 -16.13
N GLU A 93 7.84 -8.88 -15.83
CA GLU A 93 7.41 -7.50 -16.07
C GLU A 93 8.18 -6.50 -15.21
N LEU A 94 8.43 -6.80 -13.93
CA LEU A 94 9.26 -5.97 -13.05
C LEU A 94 10.68 -5.82 -13.59
N GLU A 95 11.31 -6.91 -13.98
CA GLU A 95 12.68 -6.91 -14.52
C GLU A 95 12.74 -6.23 -15.89
N SER A 96 11.74 -6.45 -16.74
CA SER A 96 11.63 -5.81 -18.06
C SER A 96 11.50 -4.30 -17.94
N LEU A 97 10.71 -3.81 -16.98
CA LEU A 97 10.56 -2.39 -16.71
C LEU A 97 11.91 -1.74 -16.40
N ALA A 98 12.74 -2.38 -15.56
CA ALA A 98 14.08 -1.87 -15.25
C ALA A 98 15.06 -1.97 -16.42
N ARG A 99 15.11 -3.12 -17.10
CA ARG A 99 16.10 -3.38 -18.15
C ARG A 99 15.85 -2.63 -19.47
N ASN A 100 14.62 -2.20 -19.71
CA ASN A 100 14.28 -1.44 -20.90
C ASN A 100 14.66 0.05 -20.79
N GLU A 101 15.04 0.53 -19.61
CA GLU A 101 15.42 1.94 -19.42
C GLU A 101 16.92 2.14 -19.73
N PRO A 102 17.27 2.93 -20.75
CA PRO A 102 18.66 3.04 -21.22
C PRO A 102 19.59 3.72 -20.20
N ASN A 103 19.05 4.51 -19.27
CA ASN A 103 19.83 5.20 -18.24
C ASN A 103 19.83 4.47 -16.91
N LEU A 104 19.32 3.22 -16.85
CA LEU A 104 19.24 2.42 -15.64
C LEU A 104 20.12 1.18 -15.75
N GLU A 105 21.01 0.97 -14.80
CA GLU A 105 21.75 -0.28 -14.64
C GLU A 105 21.27 -1.03 -13.40
N LEU A 106 20.95 -2.32 -13.59
CA LEU A 106 20.38 -3.19 -12.55
C LEU A 106 21.44 -4.13 -12.00
N PHE A 107 21.65 -4.08 -10.66
CA PHE A 107 22.54 -4.94 -9.90
C PHE A 107 21.73 -5.83 -8.97
N LEU A 108 21.56 -7.10 -9.32
CA LEU A 108 20.90 -8.11 -8.49
C LEU A 108 21.93 -8.89 -7.65
N ASN A 109 21.49 -9.49 -6.55
CA ASN A 109 22.33 -10.23 -5.59
C ASN A 109 23.47 -9.40 -5.00
N CYS A 110 23.32 -8.09 -4.94
CA CYS A 110 24.30 -7.13 -4.43
C CYS A 110 23.85 -6.56 -3.10
N ALA A 111 24.32 -7.13 -2.00
CA ALA A 111 23.98 -6.70 -0.65
C ALA A 111 24.86 -5.52 -0.20
N VAL A 112 24.22 -4.37 0.09
CA VAL A 112 24.94 -3.19 0.63
C VAL A 112 25.41 -3.50 2.06
N CYS A 113 26.72 -3.36 2.28
CA CYS A 113 27.38 -3.68 3.54
C CYS A 113 28.10 -2.49 4.18
N LYS A 114 28.43 -1.44 3.42
CA LYS A 114 29.16 -0.28 3.92
C LYS A 114 28.64 1.01 3.28
N VAL A 115 28.75 2.09 4.04
CA VAL A 115 28.48 3.46 3.60
C VAL A 115 29.71 4.31 3.87
N ALA A 116 30.15 5.09 2.89
CA ALA A 116 31.19 6.08 3.04
C ALA A 116 30.55 7.46 3.23
N MET A 117 31.02 8.20 4.23
CA MET A 117 30.54 9.55 4.56
C MET A 117 31.62 10.58 4.26
N ASN A 118 31.20 11.84 4.06
CA ASN A 118 32.13 12.97 4.06
C ASN A 118 32.67 13.23 5.49
N ASP A 119 33.67 14.10 5.60
CA ASP A 119 34.32 14.41 6.88
C ASP A 119 33.38 15.02 7.93
N ALA A 120 32.33 15.72 7.49
CA ALA A 120 31.31 16.29 8.37
C ALA A 120 30.30 15.24 8.89
N GLY A 121 30.23 14.06 8.27
CA GLY A 121 29.31 12.99 8.65
C GLY A 121 27.84 13.29 8.34
N ASP A 122 27.57 14.21 7.41
CA ASP A 122 26.22 14.66 7.02
C ASP A 122 25.88 14.38 5.55
N ARG A 123 26.80 13.73 4.80
CA ARG A 123 26.59 13.40 3.39
C ARG A 123 27.20 12.05 3.04
N VAL A 124 26.43 11.19 2.39
CA VAL A 124 26.93 9.93 1.84
C VAL A 124 27.76 10.23 0.58
N THR A 125 28.98 9.71 0.52
CA THR A 125 29.86 9.85 -0.66
C THR A 125 29.88 8.59 -1.51
N GLY A 126 29.46 7.44 -0.96
CA GLY A 126 29.35 6.19 -1.68
C GLY A 126 28.87 5.05 -0.80
N ILE A 127 28.55 3.96 -1.44
CA ILE A 127 28.17 2.69 -0.78
C ILE A 127 28.99 1.54 -1.36
N THR A 128 29.17 0.48 -0.57
CA THR A 128 29.81 -0.75 -1.03
C THR A 128 28.85 -1.93 -0.85
N ALA A 129 28.61 -2.66 -1.93
CA ALA A 129 27.80 -3.88 -1.95
C ALA A 129 28.67 -5.09 -2.30
N TYR A 130 28.35 -6.24 -1.73
CA TYR A 130 28.96 -7.52 -2.06
C TYR A 130 28.02 -8.37 -2.89
N CYS A 131 28.47 -8.81 -4.06
CA CYS A 131 27.79 -9.78 -4.91
C CYS A 131 28.45 -11.16 -4.71
N SER A 132 27.74 -12.07 -4.03
CA SER A 132 28.28 -13.42 -3.75
C SER A 132 28.36 -14.30 -5.00
N MET A 133 27.52 -14.05 -6.01
CA MET A 133 27.53 -14.82 -7.27
C MET A 133 28.76 -14.54 -8.14
N GLU A 134 29.36 -13.35 -8.00
CA GLU A 134 30.52 -12.91 -8.77
C GLU A 134 31.79 -12.79 -7.92
N GLU A 135 31.66 -13.04 -6.62
CA GLU A 135 32.74 -12.83 -5.62
C GLU A 135 33.38 -11.43 -5.70
N THR A 136 32.51 -10.41 -6.01
CA THR A 136 32.94 -9.05 -6.34
C THR A 136 32.36 -8.04 -5.37
N TRP A 137 33.19 -7.08 -4.96
CA TRP A 137 32.77 -5.87 -4.30
C TRP A 137 32.46 -4.79 -5.32
N HIS A 138 31.26 -4.21 -5.25
CA HIS A 138 30.81 -3.10 -6.06
C HIS A 138 30.77 -1.84 -5.19
N GLU A 139 31.53 -0.83 -5.56
CA GLU A 139 31.50 0.50 -4.96
C GLU A 139 30.72 1.44 -5.84
N PHE A 140 29.65 2.02 -5.32
CA PHE A 140 28.82 2.98 -6.03
C PHE A 140 29.07 4.37 -5.47
N VAL A 141 29.43 5.31 -6.35
CA VAL A 141 29.69 6.71 -6.01
C VAL A 141 28.63 7.55 -6.70
N ALA A 142 27.89 8.33 -5.92
CA ALA A 142 26.84 9.21 -6.46
C ALA A 142 26.61 10.44 -5.57
N PRO A 143 26.25 11.59 -6.16
CA PRO A 143 25.86 12.77 -5.38
C PRO A 143 24.58 12.61 -4.58
N TYR A 144 23.64 11.75 -5.03
CA TYR A 144 22.37 11.49 -4.36
C TYR A 144 22.06 10.01 -4.32
N LEU A 145 21.40 9.58 -3.21
CA LEU A 145 21.00 8.19 -3.00
C LEU A 145 19.56 8.12 -2.49
N ALA A 146 18.88 7.00 -2.75
CA ALA A 146 17.61 6.66 -2.12
C ALA A 146 17.70 5.30 -1.43
N ASP A 147 17.36 5.26 -0.15
CA ASP A 147 17.21 4.01 0.59
C ASP A 147 15.76 3.52 0.50
N CYS A 148 15.52 2.60 -0.41
CA CYS A 148 14.27 1.89 -0.65
C CYS A 148 14.35 0.42 -0.19
N SER A 149 15.31 0.08 0.67
CA SER A 149 15.59 -1.30 1.09
C SER A 149 14.57 -1.89 2.06
N GLY A 150 13.59 -1.09 2.44
CA GLY A 150 12.52 -1.46 3.37
C GLY A 150 12.99 -1.43 4.84
N ASP A 151 14.10 -2.06 5.19
CA ASP A 151 14.66 -1.99 6.55
C ASP A 151 15.59 -0.79 6.75
N GLY A 152 15.87 -0.02 5.68
CA GLY A 152 16.68 1.19 5.76
C GLY A 152 18.15 0.91 6.01
N VAL A 153 18.78 0.06 5.20
CA VAL A 153 20.17 -0.35 5.40
C VAL A 153 21.15 0.81 5.27
N VAL A 154 20.94 1.70 4.27
CA VAL A 154 21.83 2.85 4.04
C VAL A 154 21.64 3.90 5.11
N GLY A 155 20.39 4.26 5.43
CA GLY A 155 20.08 5.20 6.49
C GLY A 155 20.66 4.77 7.85
N SER A 156 20.55 3.48 8.18
CA SER A 156 21.10 2.93 9.42
C SER A 156 22.63 2.99 9.44
N LEU A 157 23.30 2.57 8.36
CA LEU A 157 24.76 2.60 8.25
C LEU A 157 25.33 4.03 8.22
N ALA A 158 24.57 4.98 7.66
CA ALA A 158 24.91 6.42 7.64
C ALA A 158 24.62 7.13 8.98
N GLY A 159 23.98 6.45 9.94
CA GLY A 159 23.58 7.04 11.22
C GLY A 159 22.44 8.05 11.13
N ALA A 160 21.57 7.91 10.15
CA ALA A 160 20.34 8.70 10.07
C ALA A 160 19.42 8.37 11.28
N PRO A 161 18.80 9.36 11.92
CA PRO A 161 17.87 9.11 13.03
C PRO A 161 16.64 8.37 12.54
N PHE A 162 16.17 7.42 13.35
CA PHE A 162 14.97 6.64 13.04
C PHE A 162 14.17 6.32 14.31
N ARG A 163 12.92 5.96 14.11
CA ARG A 163 11.96 5.45 15.09
C ARG A 163 11.69 3.98 14.83
N MET A 164 11.30 3.26 15.85
CA MET A 164 10.84 1.87 15.79
C MET A 164 9.89 1.60 16.95
N GLY A 165 8.83 0.83 16.73
CA GLY A 165 7.77 0.63 17.72
C GLY A 165 6.70 1.72 17.69
N VAL A 166 5.85 1.76 18.72
CA VAL A 166 4.68 2.65 18.84
C VAL A 166 5.04 3.86 19.69
N GLU A 167 4.74 5.06 19.22
CA GLU A 167 4.93 6.32 19.93
C GLU A 167 3.97 6.44 21.11
N ALA A 168 4.35 7.21 22.15
CA ALA A 168 3.42 7.61 23.19
C ALA A 168 2.37 8.59 22.65
N ARG A 169 1.14 8.52 23.19
CA ARG A 169 0.06 9.45 22.81
C ARG A 169 0.47 10.91 22.98
N SER A 170 1.23 11.21 24.04
CA SER A 170 1.69 12.57 24.33
C SER A 170 2.62 13.18 23.30
N GLU A 171 3.22 12.37 22.40
CA GLU A 171 4.18 12.87 21.42
C GLU A 171 3.51 13.51 20.19
N PHE A 172 2.48 12.85 19.63
CA PHE A 172 1.76 13.32 18.44
C PHE A 172 0.24 13.46 18.65
N ASN A 173 -0.26 13.23 19.87
CA ASN A 173 -1.68 13.26 20.20
C ASN A 173 -2.54 12.31 19.34
N GLU A 174 -1.98 11.18 18.93
CA GLU A 174 -2.70 10.20 18.13
C GLU A 174 -3.64 9.35 19.02
N PRO A 175 -4.92 9.19 18.65
CA PRO A 175 -5.92 8.57 19.53
C PRO A 175 -5.68 7.07 19.76
N MET A 176 -5.04 6.38 18.83
CA MET A 176 -4.75 4.96 18.93
C MET A 176 -3.46 4.64 19.70
N CYS A 177 -2.61 5.64 19.94
CA CYS A 177 -1.37 5.45 20.67
C CYS A 177 -1.60 5.16 22.17
N PRO A 178 -0.76 4.29 22.77
CA PRO A 178 -0.74 4.09 24.23
C PRO A 178 -0.22 5.34 24.96
N ASP A 179 -0.43 5.40 26.28
CA ASP A 179 0.06 6.52 27.09
C ASP A 179 1.60 6.54 27.20
N GLU A 180 2.23 5.36 27.21
CA GLU A 180 3.68 5.17 27.18
C GLU A 180 4.12 4.51 25.86
N PRO A 181 5.31 4.83 25.33
CA PRO A 181 5.79 4.23 24.10
C PRO A 181 6.01 2.72 24.26
N ALA A 182 5.73 1.95 23.19
CA ALA A 182 5.93 0.50 23.17
C ALA A 182 6.96 0.11 22.11
N PRO A 183 7.81 -0.90 22.37
CA PRO A 183 8.79 -1.37 21.38
C PRO A 183 8.17 -2.21 20.27
N ASP A 184 6.90 -2.56 20.40
CA ASP A 184 6.19 -3.48 19.51
C ASP A 184 6.05 -2.90 18.10
N THR A 185 6.26 -3.76 17.12
CA THR A 185 6.04 -3.50 15.70
C THR A 185 4.96 -4.44 15.15
N MET A 186 4.61 -4.31 13.88
CA MET A 186 3.76 -5.29 13.21
C MET A 186 4.58 -6.50 12.76
N GLY A 187 4.06 -7.70 13.02
CA GLY A 187 4.72 -8.96 12.71
C GLY A 187 4.95 -9.20 11.21
N MET A 188 5.69 -10.26 10.91
CA MET A 188 5.97 -10.72 9.55
C MET A 188 5.05 -11.88 9.18
N SER A 189 4.67 -11.98 7.90
CA SER A 189 3.88 -13.09 7.36
C SER A 189 4.69 -13.99 6.45
N LEU A 190 4.35 -15.27 6.44
CA LEU A 190 4.84 -16.22 5.46
C LEU A 190 3.65 -16.82 4.71
N HIS A 191 3.51 -16.46 3.45
CA HIS A 191 2.44 -16.95 2.61
C HIS A 191 2.69 -18.38 2.14
N MET A 192 1.60 -19.14 1.93
CA MET A 192 1.62 -20.43 1.28
C MET A 192 0.58 -20.46 0.16
N HIS A 193 0.80 -21.36 -0.78
CA HIS A 193 -0.11 -21.62 -1.89
C HIS A 193 -0.23 -23.13 -2.09
N ALA A 194 -1.43 -23.61 -2.36
CA ALA A 194 -1.67 -25.01 -2.67
C ALA A 194 -2.40 -25.12 -4.01
N ARG A 195 -2.27 -26.26 -4.65
CA ARG A 195 -2.97 -26.56 -5.91
C ARG A 195 -3.62 -27.93 -5.86
N ASP A 196 -4.66 -28.10 -6.64
CA ASP A 196 -5.27 -29.41 -6.87
C ASP A 196 -4.42 -30.23 -7.86
N ALA A 197 -3.90 -31.36 -7.39
CA ALA A 197 -3.11 -32.29 -8.19
C ALA A 197 -4.00 -33.30 -8.97
N GLY A 198 -5.33 -33.24 -8.85
CA GLY A 198 -6.29 -34.12 -9.49
C GLY A 198 -6.24 -35.59 -9.02
N ARG A 199 -5.49 -35.91 -7.97
CA ARG A 199 -5.34 -37.23 -7.34
C ARG A 199 -5.02 -37.07 -5.86
N PRO A 200 -5.32 -38.06 -5.01
CA PRO A 200 -4.98 -38.00 -3.61
C PRO A 200 -3.47 -37.79 -3.37
N VAL A 201 -3.11 -36.80 -2.58
CA VAL A 201 -1.74 -36.47 -2.17
C VAL A 201 -1.68 -36.44 -0.64
N PRO A 202 -1.05 -37.40 0.03
CA PRO A 202 -0.90 -37.36 1.47
C PRO A 202 0.11 -36.28 1.89
N PHE A 203 -0.08 -35.69 3.06
CA PHE A 203 0.89 -34.82 3.69
C PHE A 203 1.23 -35.34 5.10
N THR A 204 2.54 -35.41 5.37
CA THR A 204 3.05 -35.75 6.70
C THR A 204 3.87 -34.58 7.20
N ARG A 205 3.49 -34.04 8.35
CA ARG A 205 4.17 -32.94 9.00
C ARG A 205 5.62 -33.31 9.31
N PRO A 206 6.62 -32.49 8.93
CA PRO A 206 8.01 -32.74 9.30
C PRO A 206 8.20 -32.78 10.82
N PRO A 207 9.07 -33.67 11.36
CA PRO A 207 9.25 -33.83 12.81
C PRO A 207 9.71 -32.58 13.56
N TRP A 208 10.42 -31.65 12.89
CA TRP A 208 10.84 -30.38 13.48
C TRP A 208 9.71 -29.37 13.65
N VAL A 209 8.56 -29.59 13.04
CA VAL A 209 7.33 -28.81 13.24
C VAL A 209 6.58 -29.45 14.41
N ASP A 210 6.97 -29.09 15.62
CA ASP A 210 6.44 -29.65 16.87
C ASP A 210 5.15 -28.97 17.37
N LEU A 211 4.55 -28.08 16.56
CA LEU A 211 3.30 -27.38 16.83
C LEU A 211 2.10 -28.23 16.33
N GLU A 212 1.26 -28.66 17.23
CA GLU A 212 0.01 -29.34 16.92
C GLU A 212 -1.17 -28.39 17.13
N LEU A 213 -1.96 -28.16 16.06
CA LEU A 213 -3.08 -27.23 16.08
C LEU A 213 -4.41 -27.95 16.11
N GLY A 214 -5.38 -27.39 16.84
CA GLY A 214 -6.78 -27.78 16.85
C GLY A 214 -7.69 -26.60 16.44
N PRO A 215 -9.02 -26.80 16.42
CA PRO A 215 -9.97 -25.73 16.05
C PRO A 215 -9.84 -24.47 16.91
N ASP A 216 -9.54 -24.62 18.19
CA ASP A 216 -9.48 -23.53 19.17
C ASP A 216 -8.24 -22.63 18.97
N ASP A 217 -7.25 -23.07 18.20
CA ASP A 217 -6.03 -22.28 17.95
C ASP A 217 -6.24 -21.16 16.94
N PHE A 218 -7.28 -21.26 16.11
CA PHE A 218 -7.61 -20.24 15.12
C PHE A 218 -8.43 -19.07 15.71
N GLY A 219 -9.09 -19.29 16.86
CA GLY A 219 -9.95 -18.29 17.47
C GLY A 219 -11.14 -17.88 16.58
N PRO A 220 -11.92 -16.87 16.99
CA PRO A 220 -13.14 -16.47 16.27
C PRO A 220 -12.86 -15.66 14.98
N TYR A 221 -11.67 -15.10 14.84
CA TYR A 221 -11.33 -14.19 13.75
C TYR A 221 -10.54 -14.82 12.60
N ARG A 222 -10.18 -16.10 12.71
CA ARG A 222 -9.46 -16.86 11.68
C ARG A 222 -10.24 -18.14 11.35
N PRO A 223 -11.50 -18.02 10.88
CA PRO A 223 -12.32 -19.19 10.63
C PRO A 223 -11.71 -20.04 9.52
N VAL A 224 -11.59 -21.35 9.77
CA VAL A 224 -11.22 -22.32 8.74
C VAL A 224 -12.47 -22.61 7.90
N CYS A 225 -12.69 -21.82 6.87
CA CYS A 225 -13.85 -21.88 5.99
C CYS A 225 -13.43 -21.76 4.51
N GLU A 226 -14.40 -21.85 3.61
CA GLU A 226 -14.17 -21.80 2.16
C GLU A 226 -13.52 -20.50 1.65
N HIS A 227 -13.68 -19.38 2.36
CA HIS A 227 -13.08 -18.09 2.02
C HIS A 227 -11.54 -18.08 2.12
N PHE A 228 -10.99 -18.98 2.92
CA PHE A 228 -9.54 -19.13 3.09
C PHE A 228 -9.02 -20.40 2.41
N PHE A 229 -9.54 -20.69 1.22
CA PHE A 229 -9.08 -21.85 0.48
C PHE A 229 -7.61 -21.65 0.04
N PRO A 230 -6.76 -22.68 0.13
CA PRO A 230 -5.31 -22.55 -0.08
C PRO A 230 -4.87 -22.01 -1.46
N ASP A 231 -5.73 -22.06 -2.46
CA ASP A 231 -5.47 -21.55 -3.81
C ASP A 231 -5.78 -20.05 -3.98
N THR A 232 -6.40 -19.42 -2.99
CA THR A 232 -6.82 -18.01 -3.06
C THR A 232 -5.81 -17.04 -2.45
N GLY A 233 -4.72 -17.51 -1.83
CA GLY A 233 -3.71 -16.66 -1.20
C GLY A 233 -4.16 -15.94 0.08
N GLY A 234 -5.29 -16.32 0.66
CA GLY A 234 -5.95 -15.63 1.78
C GLY A 234 -5.30 -15.75 3.16
N PHE A 235 -4.13 -16.36 3.28
CA PHE A 235 -3.47 -16.64 4.57
C PHE A 235 -2.51 -15.54 5.04
N TRP A 236 -2.80 -14.27 4.80
CA TRP A 236 -2.00 -13.13 5.24
C TRP A 236 -1.83 -13.04 6.77
N TRP A 237 -2.73 -13.64 7.54
CA TRP A 237 -2.72 -13.71 9.00
C TRP A 237 -1.80 -14.81 9.58
N LEU A 238 -1.09 -15.56 8.72
CA LEU A 238 0.05 -16.39 9.13
C LEU A 238 1.23 -15.47 9.44
N GLU A 239 1.19 -14.87 10.60
CA GLU A 239 2.12 -13.83 11.01
C GLU A 239 2.55 -13.97 12.47
N TRP A 240 3.74 -13.47 12.77
CA TRP A 240 4.29 -13.45 14.12
C TRP A 240 5.49 -12.50 14.22
N GLY A 241 5.88 -12.18 15.49
CA GLY A 241 7.16 -11.58 15.82
C GLY A 241 7.17 -10.07 15.91
N GLY A 242 6.00 -9.41 16.01
CA GLY A 242 5.93 -7.96 16.21
C GLY A 242 6.50 -7.49 17.54
N ALA A 243 6.49 -8.35 18.57
CA ALA A 243 7.12 -8.11 19.86
C ALA A 243 8.66 -8.34 19.88
N LEU A 244 9.24 -8.70 18.72
CA LEU A 244 10.67 -8.91 18.57
C LEU A 244 11.28 -7.80 17.69
N ASP A 245 12.61 -7.70 17.69
CA ASP A 245 13.31 -6.84 16.75
C ASP A 245 13.17 -7.39 15.32
N THR A 246 12.25 -6.78 14.55
CA THR A 246 11.95 -7.21 13.19
C THR A 246 13.09 -7.00 12.19
N VAL A 247 14.21 -6.42 12.60
CA VAL A 247 15.44 -6.32 11.81
C VAL A 247 16.44 -7.41 12.21
N HIS A 248 16.84 -7.46 13.49
CA HIS A 248 17.94 -8.30 13.93
C HIS A 248 17.51 -9.73 14.27
N GLU A 249 16.23 -9.95 14.62
CA GLU A 249 15.67 -11.28 14.90
C GLU A 249 14.88 -11.88 13.72
N THR A 250 15.00 -11.32 12.51
CA THR A 250 14.28 -11.80 11.29
C THR A 250 14.42 -13.31 11.09
N ARG A 251 15.60 -13.89 11.35
CA ARG A 251 15.81 -15.35 11.21
C ARG A 251 14.93 -16.14 12.16
N LYS A 252 14.88 -15.76 13.43
CA LYS A 252 14.05 -16.42 14.46
C LYS A 252 12.57 -16.28 14.13
N ILE A 253 12.16 -15.08 13.68
CA ILE A 253 10.77 -14.83 13.28
C ILE A 253 10.41 -15.71 12.07
N LYS A 254 11.27 -15.77 11.07
CA LYS A 254 11.07 -16.59 9.86
C LYS A 254 10.93 -18.07 10.21
N ASP A 255 11.77 -18.60 11.09
CA ASP A 255 11.72 -19.99 11.50
C ASP A 255 10.40 -20.33 12.22
N GLU A 256 9.93 -19.42 13.09
CA GLU A 256 8.64 -19.60 13.79
C GLU A 256 7.43 -19.46 12.85
N VAL A 257 7.40 -18.43 11.97
CA VAL A 257 6.29 -18.28 11.01
C VAL A 257 6.24 -19.48 10.05
N GLN A 258 7.38 -20.04 9.67
CA GLN A 258 7.46 -21.26 8.86
C GLN A 258 6.87 -22.47 9.62
N ARG A 259 7.18 -22.60 10.91
CA ARG A 259 6.64 -23.63 11.80
C ARG A 259 5.12 -23.50 11.90
N ILE A 260 4.60 -22.28 12.12
CA ILE A 260 3.15 -21.98 12.15
C ILE A 260 2.52 -22.36 10.81
N THR A 261 3.08 -21.92 9.68
CA THR A 261 2.54 -22.15 8.34
C THR A 261 2.39 -23.65 8.04
N LEU A 262 3.42 -24.44 8.34
CA LEU A 262 3.38 -25.89 8.13
C LEU A 262 2.43 -26.61 9.10
N ALA A 263 2.30 -26.14 10.33
CA ALA A 263 1.33 -26.65 11.29
C ALA A 263 -0.12 -26.35 10.86
N VAL A 264 -0.37 -25.15 10.32
CA VAL A 264 -1.66 -24.78 9.74
C VAL A 264 -1.99 -25.64 8.52
N TRP A 265 -1.02 -25.85 7.62
CA TRP A 265 -1.22 -26.74 6.47
C TRP A 265 -1.53 -28.18 6.89
N ASP A 266 -0.81 -28.72 7.89
CA ASP A 266 -1.07 -30.05 8.46
C ASP A 266 -2.50 -30.16 9.03
N TYR A 267 -2.92 -29.13 9.78
CA TYR A 267 -4.29 -29.09 10.31
C TYR A 267 -5.33 -29.05 9.20
N LEU A 268 -5.18 -28.13 8.24
CA LEU A 268 -6.09 -27.98 7.10
C LEU A 268 -6.25 -29.28 6.33
N LYS A 269 -5.15 -29.92 6.00
CA LYS A 269 -5.05 -31.10 5.14
C LYS A 269 -5.58 -32.38 5.82
N ASN A 270 -5.30 -32.54 7.13
CA ASN A 270 -5.49 -33.83 7.79
C ASN A 270 -6.62 -33.85 8.82
N ARG A 271 -7.02 -32.68 9.38
CA ARG A 271 -7.90 -32.69 10.58
C ARG A 271 -9.00 -31.62 10.55
N SER A 272 -8.94 -30.67 9.64
CA SER A 272 -9.93 -29.60 9.53
C SER A 272 -11.25 -30.09 8.91
N PRO A 273 -12.32 -29.30 9.01
CA PRO A 273 -13.56 -29.56 8.25
C PRO A 273 -13.35 -29.57 6.71
N LEU A 274 -12.26 -29.02 6.22
CA LEU A 274 -11.89 -29.00 4.80
C LEU A 274 -11.04 -30.21 4.37
N ALA A 275 -10.65 -31.12 5.28
CA ALA A 275 -9.69 -32.20 5.01
C ALA A 275 -10.12 -33.13 3.85
N GLU A 276 -11.40 -33.44 3.74
CA GLU A 276 -11.95 -34.27 2.65
C GLU A 276 -11.78 -33.54 1.31
N ARG A 277 -12.16 -32.26 1.23
CA ARG A 277 -12.01 -31.42 0.04
C ARG A 277 -10.54 -31.24 -0.35
N LEU A 278 -9.65 -31.14 0.63
CA LEU A 278 -8.22 -30.95 0.41
C LEU A 278 -7.46 -32.26 0.10
N THR A 279 -8.12 -33.41 0.02
CA THR A 279 -7.46 -34.71 -0.23
C THR A 279 -6.55 -34.68 -1.45
N THR A 280 -6.96 -34.00 -2.54
CA THR A 280 -6.19 -33.90 -3.78
C THR A 280 -5.23 -32.72 -3.84
N TYR A 281 -5.23 -31.85 -2.83
CA TYR A 281 -4.38 -30.66 -2.83
C TYR A 281 -2.98 -30.96 -2.31
N GLU A 282 -1.97 -30.36 -2.91
CA GLU A 282 -0.58 -30.36 -2.46
C GLU A 282 -0.11 -28.95 -2.16
N LEU A 283 0.84 -28.81 -1.22
CA LEU A 283 1.52 -27.54 -0.99
C LEU A 283 2.44 -27.28 -2.18
N ASP A 284 2.04 -26.33 -3.03
CA ASP A 284 2.72 -26.00 -4.27
C ASP A 284 3.85 -24.99 -4.06
N TRP A 285 3.63 -24.06 -3.14
CA TRP A 285 4.61 -23.02 -2.83
C TRP A 285 4.46 -22.53 -1.39
N MET A 286 5.58 -22.14 -0.82
CA MET A 286 5.66 -21.43 0.46
C MET A 286 6.77 -20.38 0.37
N GLY A 287 6.55 -19.21 0.93
CA GLY A 287 7.52 -18.11 0.94
C GLY A 287 8.90 -18.55 1.46
N ALA A 288 9.94 -18.18 0.73
CA ALA A 288 11.31 -18.41 1.16
C ALA A 288 11.77 -17.36 2.20
N VAL A 289 11.17 -16.18 2.13
CA VAL A 289 11.44 -15.01 2.97
C VAL A 289 10.12 -14.47 3.50
N PRO A 290 10.05 -14.06 4.78
CA PRO A 290 8.83 -13.48 5.32
C PRO A 290 8.60 -12.06 4.79
N GLY A 291 7.34 -11.74 4.52
CA GLY A 291 6.90 -10.38 4.19
C GLY A 291 6.87 -9.52 5.44
N LYS A 292 7.64 -8.43 5.44
CA LYS A 292 7.72 -7.49 6.56
C LYS A 292 6.72 -6.35 6.40
N ARG A 293 6.03 -6.01 7.48
CA ARG A 293 5.13 -4.84 7.54
C ARG A 293 5.83 -3.60 8.08
N GLU A 294 6.66 -3.77 9.09
CA GLU A 294 7.30 -2.67 9.81
C GLU A 294 8.74 -3.00 10.20
N SER A 295 9.58 -1.95 10.23
CA SER A 295 10.90 -1.93 10.82
C SER A 295 11.27 -0.47 11.15
N ARG A 296 12.45 0.03 10.77
CA ARG A 296 12.86 1.43 10.97
C ARG A 296 12.03 2.38 10.13
N ARG A 297 11.63 3.50 10.72
CA ARG A 297 11.01 4.67 10.09
C ARG A 297 11.97 5.84 10.31
N PHE A 298 12.60 6.32 9.23
CA PHE A 298 13.58 7.40 9.34
C PHE A 298 12.92 8.74 9.56
N GLU A 299 13.65 9.65 10.23
CA GLU A 299 13.14 10.98 10.49
C GLU A 299 13.51 11.93 9.36
N GLY A 300 12.48 12.45 8.71
CA GLY A 300 12.53 13.59 7.79
C GLY A 300 12.38 14.93 8.51
N ASP A 301 12.26 16.00 7.76
CA ASP A 301 11.91 17.31 8.34
C ASP A 301 10.44 17.38 8.77
N HIS A 302 9.63 16.43 8.31
CA HIS A 302 8.26 16.21 8.73
C HIS A 302 8.04 14.73 9.10
N VAL A 303 7.37 14.47 10.20
CA VAL A 303 6.90 13.14 10.58
C VAL A 303 5.41 13.10 10.30
N LEU A 304 5.00 12.37 9.25
CA LEU A 304 3.59 12.23 8.90
C LEU A 304 2.85 11.48 10.00
N THR A 305 1.72 12.00 10.46
CA THR A 305 0.95 11.47 11.58
C THR A 305 -0.38 10.85 11.14
N MET A 306 -0.93 9.99 12.00
CA MET A 306 -2.28 9.45 11.83
C MET A 306 -3.33 10.56 11.74
N ASN A 307 -3.21 11.59 12.57
CA ASN A 307 -4.16 12.70 12.59
C ASN A 307 -4.20 13.44 11.25
N GLU A 308 -3.03 13.73 10.66
CA GLU A 308 -2.94 14.39 9.36
C GLU A 308 -3.53 13.54 8.23
N ILE A 309 -3.37 12.22 8.31
CA ILE A 309 -3.99 11.29 7.35
C ILE A 309 -5.52 11.30 7.51
N ASP A 310 -6.05 11.20 8.73
CA ASP A 310 -7.50 11.18 8.98
C ASP A 310 -8.17 12.51 8.63
N GLU A 311 -7.48 13.62 8.90
CA GLU A 311 -7.93 14.97 8.60
C GLU A 311 -7.74 15.37 7.12
N GLN A 312 -7.07 14.52 6.32
CA GLN A 312 -6.72 14.81 4.93
C GLN A 312 -5.94 16.13 4.81
N ALA A 313 -4.93 16.30 5.66
CA ALA A 313 -4.14 17.52 5.76
C ALA A 313 -3.57 17.96 4.42
N HIS A 314 -3.60 19.27 4.17
CA HIS A 314 -3.01 19.85 2.99
C HIS A 314 -1.52 20.15 3.20
N PHE A 315 -0.69 19.73 2.25
CA PHE A 315 0.74 20.03 2.22
C PHE A 315 1.11 20.73 0.93
N GLU A 316 1.74 21.89 1.01
CA GLU A 316 2.24 22.61 -0.18
C GLU A 316 3.28 21.80 -0.96
N ASP A 317 4.04 20.97 -0.25
CA ASP A 317 5.02 20.04 -0.79
C ASP A 317 4.50 18.60 -0.97
N ALA A 318 3.19 18.41 -1.12
CA ALA A 318 2.61 17.11 -1.46
C ALA A 318 3.18 16.57 -2.78
N VAL A 319 3.64 15.32 -2.79
CA VAL A 319 4.23 14.67 -3.98
C VAL A 319 3.70 13.27 -4.25
N ALA A 320 2.88 12.74 -3.37
CA ALA A 320 2.25 11.44 -3.52
C ALA A 320 0.96 11.40 -2.70
N PHE A 321 0.13 10.37 -2.90
CA PHE A 321 -1.05 10.13 -2.08
C PHE A 321 -1.17 8.65 -1.69
N GLY A 322 -1.96 8.37 -0.67
CA GLY A 322 -2.38 7.05 -0.25
C GLY A 322 -3.88 7.02 0.08
N GLY A 323 -4.41 5.85 0.33
CA GLY A 323 -5.84 5.67 0.63
C GLY A 323 -6.14 4.26 1.16
N TRP A 324 -5.15 3.60 1.74
CA TRP A 324 -5.34 2.41 2.56
C TRP A 324 -5.73 2.83 3.97
N GLY A 325 -6.64 2.09 4.62
CA GLY A 325 -7.03 2.37 6.01
C GLY A 325 -5.88 2.20 7.00
N PHE A 326 -6.09 2.62 8.25
CA PHE A 326 -5.17 2.28 9.33
C PHE A 326 -5.29 0.79 9.63
N ASP A 327 -4.32 0.03 9.21
CA ASP A 327 -4.30 -1.43 9.25
C ASP A 327 -3.21 -1.90 10.22
N HIS A 328 -3.61 -1.98 11.49
CA HIS A 328 -2.73 -2.37 12.60
C HIS A 328 -2.86 -3.87 12.90
N HIS A 329 -1.73 -4.55 13.03
CA HIS A 329 -1.63 -5.96 13.35
C HIS A 329 -1.09 -6.17 14.77
N PRO A 330 -1.72 -7.05 15.59
CA PRO A 330 -1.25 -7.30 16.95
C PRO A 330 0.14 -7.95 16.93
N PRO A 331 1.06 -7.57 17.85
CA PRO A 331 2.46 -8.00 17.81
C PRO A 331 2.67 -9.50 18.01
N GLY A 332 1.80 -10.19 18.74
CA GLY A 332 1.84 -11.64 18.94
C GLY A 332 1.32 -12.46 17.76
N GLY A 333 0.65 -11.80 16.79
CA GLY A 333 0.25 -12.40 15.52
C GLY A 333 -0.67 -13.62 15.70
N PHE A 334 -0.29 -14.76 15.11
CA PHE A 334 -1.08 -15.99 15.16
C PHE A 334 -1.37 -16.48 16.57
N HIS A 335 -0.44 -16.30 17.50
CA HIS A 335 -0.57 -16.79 18.87
C HIS A 335 -1.48 -15.94 19.76
N ASP A 336 -1.79 -14.70 19.39
CA ASP A 336 -2.60 -13.80 20.20
C ASP A 336 -4.10 -14.13 20.23
N LYS A 337 -4.60 -14.92 19.31
CA LYS A 337 -6.04 -15.20 19.12
C LYS A 337 -6.93 -13.94 19.03
N LEU A 338 -6.33 -12.77 18.90
CA LEU A 338 -7.00 -11.50 18.68
C LEU A 338 -7.41 -11.35 17.20
N ASN A 339 -8.19 -10.31 16.90
CA ASN A 339 -8.43 -9.94 15.51
C ASN A 339 -7.06 -9.69 14.83
N PRO A 340 -6.73 -10.41 13.75
CA PRO A 340 -5.43 -10.30 13.10
C PRO A 340 -5.16 -8.92 12.49
N SER A 341 -6.18 -8.11 12.30
CA SER A 341 -6.06 -6.73 11.85
C SER A 341 -7.14 -5.85 12.48
N THR A 342 -6.73 -4.79 13.16
CA THR A 342 -7.64 -3.70 13.51
C THR A 342 -7.60 -2.69 12.38
N HIS A 343 -8.70 -2.61 11.63
CA HIS A 343 -8.77 -1.83 10.41
C HIS A 343 -9.76 -0.67 10.54
N GLN A 344 -9.27 0.55 10.32
CA GLN A 344 -10.10 1.75 10.25
C GLN A 344 -10.01 2.36 8.86
N TYR A 345 -11.15 2.41 8.15
CA TYR A 345 -11.24 3.03 6.83
C TYR A 345 -11.03 4.53 6.91
N LEU A 346 -10.41 5.10 5.88
CA LEU A 346 -10.19 6.54 5.77
C LEU A 346 -11.42 7.24 5.18
N ARG A 347 -11.60 8.50 5.56
CA ARG A 347 -12.63 9.37 4.98
C ARG A 347 -12.39 9.66 3.51
N GLY A 348 -11.12 9.74 3.10
CA GLY A 348 -10.70 9.98 1.73
C GLY A 348 -9.21 9.73 1.55
N PRO A 349 -8.67 9.93 0.33
CA PRO A 349 -7.24 9.87 0.10
C PRO A 349 -6.50 10.93 0.91
N HIS A 350 -5.26 10.66 1.28
CA HIS A 350 -4.39 11.58 1.99
C HIS A 350 -3.11 11.81 1.20
N ASN A 351 -2.53 13.00 1.33
CA ASN A 351 -1.27 13.35 0.70
C ASN A 351 -0.06 12.98 1.55
N VAL A 352 1.08 12.76 0.90
CA VAL A 352 2.39 12.59 1.54
C VAL A 352 3.32 13.73 1.10
N PRO A 353 3.85 14.51 2.06
CA PRO A 353 4.75 15.63 1.73
C PRO A 353 6.17 15.15 1.41
N LEU A 354 6.88 15.87 0.54
CA LEU A 354 8.28 15.59 0.20
C LEU A 354 9.18 15.62 1.44
N ARG A 355 8.87 16.48 2.43
CA ARG A 355 9.60 16.57 3.72
C ARG A 355 9.62 15.28 4.54
N SER A 356 8.76 14.32 4.24
CA SER A 356 8.76 12.99 4.86
C SER A 356 9.59 11.96 4.09
N LEU A 357 10.15 12.32 2.93
CA LEU A 357 10.81 11.41 1.99
C LEU A 357 12.33 11.59 1.89
N TYR A 358 12.95 12.31 2.80
CA TYR A 358 14.41 12.43 2.90
C TYR A 358 14.87 12.54 4.35
N SER A 359 16.17 12.31 4.57
CA SER A 359 16.77 12.38 5.90
C SER A 359 16.93 13.83 6.38
N ARG A 360 16.46 14.13 7.58
CA ARG A 360 16.71 15.44 8.19
C ARG A 360 18.19 15.70 8.52
N ARG A 361 18.99 14.62 8.63
CA ARG A 361 20.41 14.69 8.99
C ARG A 361 21.36 14.51 7.81
N ILE A 362 21.05 13.56 6.92
CA ILE A 362 21.93 13.22 5.80
C ILE A 362 21.44 13.96 4.57
N SER A 363 22.20 14.96 4.14
CA SER A 363 21.75 16.01 3.21
C SER A 363 21.45 15.52 1.79
N ASN A 364 21.89 14.33 1.39
CA ASN A 364 21.70 13.77 0.05
C ASN A 364 21.02 12.39 0.02
N LEU A 365 20.33 12.02 1.11
CA LEU A 365 19.70 10.73 1.25
C LEU A 365 18.18 10.84 1.26
N PHE A 366 17.53 10.29 0.24
CA PHE A 366 16.10 10.12 0.15
C PHE A 366 15.65 8.78 0.76
N PHE A 367 14.36 8.69 1.10
CA PHE A 367 13.68 7.48 1.54
C PHE A 367 12.40 7.26 0.75
N ALA A 368 12.14 6.03 0.30
CA ALA A 368 10.85 5.64 -0.25
C ALA A 368 10.50 4.21 0.15
N GLY A 369 9.22 3.99 0.41
CA GLY A 369 8.71 2.72 0.91
C GLY A 369 8.24 2.83 2.36
N ARG A 370 8.26 1.72 3.10
CA ARG A 370 7.77 1.68 4.48
C ARG A 370 8.72 2.34 5.52
N ASN A 371 9.89 2.77 5.10
CA ASN A 371 10.91 3.40 5.94
C ASN A 371 10.90 4.93 5.92
N ILE A 372 9.87 5.54 5.36
CA ILE A 372 9.69 7.00 5.33
C ILE A 372 9.45 7.57 6.74
N SER A 373 9.44 8.90 6.83
CA SER A 373 9.20 9.63 8.08
C SER A 373 7.70 9.67 8.41
N ALA A 374 7.27 8.74 9.25
CA ALA A 374 5.88 8.59 9.68
C ALA A 374 5.80 8.01 11.09
N THR A 375 4.70 8.25 11.81
CA THR A 375 4.38 7.55 13.05
C THR A 375 4.02 6.09 12.78
N HIS A 376 3.94 5.25 13.82
CA HIS A 376 3.54 3.85 13.69
C HIS A 376 2.15 3.71 13.02
N TYR A 377 1.17 4.50 13.45
CA TYR A 377 -0.17 4.42 12.89
C TYR A 377 -0.27 5.04 11.49
N ALA A 378 0.43 6.12 11.20
CA ALA A 378 0.54 6.65 9.85
C ALA A 378 1.20 5.64 8.89
N LEU A 379 2.26 4.95 9.35
CA LEU A 379 2.88 3.86 8.59
C LEU A 379 1.86 2.76 8.25
N SER A 380 0.93 2.42 9.15
CA SER A 380 -0.05 1.36 8.91
C SER A 380 -0.91 1.60 7.66
N SER A 381 -1.07 2.86 7.25
CA SER A 381 -1.70 3.28 6.00
C SER A 381 -0.71 3.38 4.83
N THR A 382 0.45 4.00 5.05
CA THR A 382 1.39 4.33 3.95
C THR A 382 2.27 3.18 3.49
N ARG A 383 2.37 2.08 4.28
CA ARG A 383 3.24 0.92 4.00
C ARG A 383 2.78 0.03 2.87
N VAL A 384 1.55 0.15 2.39
CA VAL A 384 1.05 -0.70 1.31
C VAL A 384 1.80 -0.44 0.01
N MET A 385 1.97 -1.50 -0.77
CA MET A 385 3.00 -1.51 -1.81
C MET A 385 2.73 -0.55 -2.97
N LEU A 386 1.46 -0.29 -3.32
CA LEU A 386 1.16 0.65 -4.42
C LEU A 386 1.40 2.09 -3.98
N THR A 387 1.03 2.45 -2.75
CA THR A 387 1.41 3.74 -2.16
C THR A 387 2.93 3.87 -2.09
N CYS A 388 3.65 2.83 -1.62
CA CYS A 388 5.11 2.82 -1.63
C CYS A 388 5.71 3.01 -3.04
N ALA A 389 5.07 2.47 -4.08
CA ALA A 389 5.49 2.69 -5.48
C ALA A 389 5.36 4.16 -5.88
N GLN A 390 4.27 4.81 -5.52
CA GLN A 390 4.09 6.26 -5.74
C GLN A 390 5.15 7.09 -4.99
N LEU A 391 5.44 6.73 -3.72
CA LEU A 391 6.54 7.39 -2.98
C LEU A 391 7.88 7.23 -3.72
N GLY A 392 8.10 6.06 -4.33
CA GLY A 392 9.28 5.80 -5.15
C GLY A 392 9.34 6.71 -6.37
N GLU A 393 8.26 6.80 -7.14
CA GLU A 393 8.17 7.66 -8.32
C GLU A 393 8.42 9.13 -7.96
N ALA A 394 7.80 9.62 -6.87
CA ALA A 394 8.01 10.96 -6.34
C ALA A 394 9.48 11.22 -5.97
N VAL A 395 10.14 10.27 -5.30
CA VAL A 395 11.57 10.36 -4.95
C VAL A 395 12.45 10.35 -6.20
N GLY A 396 12.16 9.50 -7.20
CA GLY A 396 12.88 9.49 -8.47
C GLY A 396 12.80 10.83 -9.22
N MET A 397 11.62 11.45 -9.22
CA MET A 397 11.40 12.78 -9.80
C MET A 397 12.16 13.85 -9.01
N ALA A 398 12.03 13.88 -7.69
CA ALA A 398 12.73 14.82 -6.82
C ALA A 398 14.25 14.69 -6.94
N ALA A 399 14.77 13.46 -6.96
CA ALA A 399 16.21 13.21 -7.16
C ALA A 399 16.69 13.71 -8.52
N SER A 400 15.87 13.60 -9.58
CA SER A 400 16.19 14.14 -10.89
C SER A 400 16.33 15.65 -10.88
N HIS A 401 15.43 16.33 -10.18
CA HIS A 401 15.54 17.79 -9.96
C HIS A 401 16.76 18.15 -9.11
N ALA A 402 17.05 17.37 -8.05
CA ALA A 402 18.23 17.54 -7.22
C ALA A 402 19.53 17.47 -8.06
N VAL A 403 19.65 16.46 -8.91
CA VAL A 403 20.82 16.29 -9.81
C VAL A 403 20.95 17.44 -10.80
N LYS A 404 19.86 17.79 -11.50
CA LYS A 404 19.85 18.83 -12.55
C LYS A 404 20.14 20.23 -12.00
N SER A 405 19.64 20.54 -10.80
CA SER A 405 19.79 21.85 -10.16
C SER A 405 20.90 21.92 -9.11
N GLN A 406 21.52 20.80 -8.78
CA GLN A 406 22.53 20.67 -7.70
C GLN A 406 22.01 21.15 -6.34
N LEU A 407 20.74 20.87 -6.04
CA LEU A 407 20.07 21.22 -4.79
C LEU A 407 19.95 20.00 -3.88
N ASP A 408 20.15 20.19 -2.59
CA ASP A 408 19.84 19.15 -1.61
C ASP A 408 18.31 18.92 -1.53
N PRO A 409 17.83 17.72 -1.16
CA PRO A 409 16.42 17.38 -1.04
C PRO A 409 15.57 18.40 -0.31
N ARG A 410 16.08 18.96 0.80
CA ARG A 410 15.41 19.99 1.59
C ARG A 410 15.07 21.25 0.78
N ALA A 411 15.96 21.66 -0.10
CA ALA A 411 15.76 22.86 -0.94
C ALA A 411 14.69 22.66 -2.03
N LEU A 412 14.26 21.42 -2.26
CA LEU A 412 13.19 21.09 -3.23
C LEU A 412 11.78 21.23 -2.64
N THR A 413 11.64 21.49 -1.34
CA THR A 413 10.33 21.46 -0.66
C THR A 413 9.57 22.79 -0.70
N GLU A 414 10.16 23.82 -1.27
CA GLU A 414 9.60 25.19 -1.23
C GLU A 414 9.60 25.89 -2.61
N GLY A 415 8.70 26.85 -2.74
CA GLY A 415 8.66 27.80 -3.85
C GLY A 415 8.53 27.18 -5.24
N SER A 416 9.34 27.64 -6.18
CA SER A 416 9.32 27.14 -7.56
C SER A 416 9.92 25.74 -7.69
N ALA A 417 10.79 25.32 -6.78
CA ALA A 417 11.43 24.02 -6.84
C ALA A 417 10.41 22.89 -6.64
N VAL A 418 9.61 22.96 -5.58
CA VAL A 418 8.57 21.95 -5.34
C VAL A 418 7.51 21.96 -6.45
N ARG A 419 7.12 23.14 -6.94
CA ARG A 419 6.14 23.24 -8.04
C ARG A 419 6.64 22.61 -9.34
N SER A 420 7.95 22.68 -9.62
CA SER A 420 8.53 21.99 -10.77
C SER A 420 8.49 20.47 -10.61
N VAL A 421 8.81 19.94 -9.43
CA VAL A 421 8.67 18.49 -9.12
C VAL A 421 7.22 18.06 -9.28
N GLN A 422 6.27 18.78 -8.70
CA GLN A 422 4.84 18.49 -8.80
C GLN A 422 4.33 18.52 -10.24
N SER A 423 4.75 19.55 -11.01
CA SER A 423 4.36 19.66 -12.43
C SER A 423 4.84 18.48 -13.26
N ASP A 424 6.09 18.06 -13.07
CA ASP A 424 6.66 16.94 -13.83
C ASP A 424 6.04 15.59 -13.40
N LEU A 425 5.66 15.44 -12.12
CA LEU A 425 4.88 14.29 -11.65
C LEU A 425 3.50 14.23 -12.32
N LEU A 426 2.76 15.35 -12.35
CA LEU A 426 1.46 15.42 -13.01
C LEU A 426 1.55 15.13 -14.51
N LEU A 427 2.61 15.62 -15.19
CA LEU A 427 2.87 15.29 -16.60
C LEU A 427 3.20 13.82 -16.84
N ALA A 428 3.70 13.13 -15.82
CA ALA A 428 3.97 11.69 -15.85
C ALA A 428 2.75 10.84 -15.43
N ASP A 429 1.55 11.43 -15.39
CA ASP A 429 0.29 10.81 -14.93
C ASP A 429 0.31 10.38 -13.45
N HIS A 430 1.24 10.92 -12.67
CA HIS A 430 1.32 10.69 -11.24
C HIS A 430 0.39 11.64 -10.49
N HIS A 431 -0.76 11.16 -10.06
CA HIS A 431 -1.75 11.98 -9.37
C HIS A 431 -1.27 12.42 -7.98
N ILE A 432 -1.54 13.68 -7.65
CA ILE A 432 -1.38 14.25 -6.30
C ILE A 432 -2.76 14.74 -5.87
N HIS A 433 -3.29 14.18 -4.79
CA HIS A 433 -4.68 14.42 -4.39
C HIS A 433 -4.93 15.89 -4.07
N ALA A 434 -6.03 16.45 -4.59
CA ALA A 434 -6.47 17.84 -4.37
C ALA A 434 -5.41 18.92 -4.70
N LEU A 435 -4.40 18.60 -5.49
CA LEU A 435 -3.44 19.58 -5.97
C LEU A 435 -4.00 20.28 -7.22
N GLU A 436 -4.39 21.54 -7.06
CA GLU A 436 -4.83 22.40 -8.16
C GLU A 436 -3.68 23.32 -8.60
N MET A 437 -3.07 23.02 -9.73
CA MET A 437 -2.07 23.89 -10.34
C MET A 437 -2.08 23.77 -11.86
N PRO A 438 -1.82 24.88 -12.57
CA PRO A 438 -1.63 24.81 -14.02
C PRO A 438 -0.35 24.03 -14.34
N VAL A 439 -0.48 23.01 -15.19
CA VAL A 439 0.65 22.22 -15.68
C VAL A 439 1.13 22.80 -17.00
N ILE A 440 2.38 23.28 -17.02
CA ILE A 440 2.99 23.84 -18.23
C ILE A 440 3.21 22.70 -19.23
N GLY A 441 2.65 22.86 -20.43
CA GLY A 441 2.74 21.83 -21.48
C GLY A 441 1.54 20.91 -21.58
N ASP A 442 0.59 20.97 -20.64
CA ASP A 442 -0.66 20.24 -20.75
C ASP A 442 -1.46 20.65 -21.99
N LEU A 443 -1.78 19.69 -22.83
CA LEU A 443 -2.55 19.88 -24.06
C LEU A 443 -4.05 19.62 -23.87
N ALA A 444 -4.45 18.92 -22.81
CA ALA A 444 -5.83 18.54 -22.56
C ALA A 444 -6.81 19.71 -22.53
N PRO A 445 -6.52 20.87 -21.88
CA PRO A 445 -7.41 22.02 -21.89
C PRO A 445 -7.65 22.64 -23.26
N ARG A 446 -6.77 22.36 -24.24
CA ARG A 446 -6.85 22.86 -25.62
C ARG A 446 -7.37 21.81 -26.59
N ALA A 447 -7.59 20.58 -26.14
CA ALA A 447 -8.05 19.49 -26.98
C ALA A 447 -9.54 19.64 -27.31
N LYS A 448 -9.89 19.36 -28.57
CA LYS A 448 -11.29 19.18 -28.97
C LYS A 448 -11.68 17.72 -28.71
N VAL A 449 -12.47 17.51 -27.67
CA VAL A 449 -12.94 16.18 -27.30
C VAL A 449 -14.24 15.87 -28.03
N THR A 450 -14.31 14.69 -28.66
CA THR A 450 -15.54 14.16 -29.30
C THR A 450 -15.66 12.70 -28.96
N ALA A 451 -16.89 12.21 -28.80
CA ALA A 451 -17.20 10.81 -28.59
C ALA A 451 -18.14 10.30 -29.68
N SER A 452 -17.94 9.08 -30.16
CA SER A 452 -18.87 8.41 -31.10
C SER A 452 -20.16 7.99 -30.42
N SER A 453 -20.12 7.78 -29.11
CA SER A 453 -21.27 7.49 -28.24
C SER A 453 -20.98 7.96 -26.82
N VAL A 454 -22.00 8.19 -26.05
CA VAL A 454 -21.93 8.43 -24.61
C VAL A 454 -22.71 7.31 -23.91
N PHE A 455 -22.19 6.87 -22.76
CA PHE A 455 -22.98 5.97 -21.91
C PHE A 455 -24.21 6.73 -21.42
N SER A 456 -25.38 6.14 -21.65
CA SER A 456 -26.62 6.62 -21.06
C SER A 456 -27.28 5.47 -20.32
N GLU A 457 -27.43 5.63 -19.03
CA GLU A 457 -28.15 4.69 -18.21
C GLU A 457 -29.64 4.96 -18.29
N SER A 458 -30.42 3.94 -18.63
CA SER A 458 -31.88 4.02 -18.52
C SER A 458 -32.25 3.71 -17.07
N THR A 459 -32.88 4.65 -16.39
CA THR A 459 -33.44 4.44 -15.04
C THR A 459 -34.67 3.53 -15.05
N ALA A 460 -35.06 3.02 -16.21
CA ALA A 460 -36.13 2.05 -16.34
C ALA A 460 -35.67 0.66 -15.92
N ALA A 461 -35.65 0.44 -14.62
CA ALA A 461 -36.23 -0.74 -13.97
C ALA A 461 -35.66 -2.12 -14.27
N GLU A 462 -34.40 -2.30 -14.64
CA GLU A 462 -33.75 -3.60 -14.40
C GLU A 462 -33.00 -3.53 -13.08
N SER A 463 -33.44 -4.31 -12.09
CA SER A 463 -32.76 -4.41 -10.81
C SER A 463 -31.39 -5.07 -11.03
N TRP A 464 -30.32 -4.38 -10.72
CA TRP A 464 -28.95 -4.90 -10.74
C TRP A 464 -28.70 -5.96 -9.64
N GLY A 465 -29.74 -6.27 -8.87
CA GLY A 465 -29.76 -7.22 -7.78
C GLY A 465 -30.73 -6.76 -6.68
N ILE A 466 -31.09 -7.69 -5.82
CA ILE A 466 -31.85 -7.41 -4.60
C ILE A 466 -30.87 -7.51 -3.44
N ASP A 467 -30.63 -6.39 -2.76
CA ASP A 467 -29.86 -6.40 -1.51
C ASP A 467 -30.83 -6.45 -0.32
N ARG A 468 -30.55 -7.35 0.61
CA ARG A 468 -31.38 -7.49 1.80
C ARG A 468 -30.97 -6.45 2.84
N LEU A 469 -31.91 -5.60 3.24
CA LEU A 469 -31.70 -4.63 4.30
C LEU A 469 -31.76 -5.35 5.66
N SER A 470 -30.61 -5.88 6.10
CA SER A 470 -30.43 -6.50 7.43
C SER A 470 -29.82 -5.53 8.44
N ASP A 471 -29.13 -4.51 7.95
CA ASP A 471 -28.43 -3.48 8.71
C ASP A 471 -28.59 -2.12 8.02
N ASP A 472 -28.10 -1.05 8.63
CA ASP A 472 -28.05 0.28 8.02
C ASP A 472 -27.27 0.21 6.69
N ARG A 473 -27.83 0.83 5.65
CA ARG A 473 -27.21 0.94 4.32
C ARG A 473 -27.00 2.40 3.98
N LEU A 474 -25.92 2.68 3.31
CA LEU A 474 -25.59 4.00 2.79
C LEU A 474 -25.66 3.95 1.27
N LEU A 475 -26.59 4.73 0.70
CA LEU A 475 -26.73 4.89 -0.74
C LEU A 475 -26.18 6.25 -1.15
N GLN A 476 -25.24 6.28 -2.08
CA GLN A 476 -24.72 7.51 -2.64
C GLN A 476 -25.55 7.94 -3.84
N ILE A 477 -26.01 9.19 -3.84
CA ILE A 477 -26.97 9.72 -4.80
C ILE A 477 -26.43 11.03 -5.38
N PRO A 478 -26.32 11.17 -6.71
CA PRO A 478 -25.97 12.44 -7.34
C PRO A 478 -27.21 13.37 -7.36
N VAL A 479 -27.08 14.56 -6.81
CA VAL A 479 -28.13 15.58 -6.81
C VAL A 479 -27.62 16.83 -7.51
N ALA A 480 -28.25 17.20 -8.62
CA ALA A 480 -27.89 18.37 -9.42
C ALA A 480 -28.82 19.57 -9.19
N SER A 481 -29.94 19.37 -8.51
CA SER A 481 -30.92 20.41 -8.23
C SER A 481 -30.63 21.17 -6.95
N GLU A 482 -31.10 22.40 -6.84
CA GLU A 482 -31.03 23.21 -5.62
C GLU A 482 -32.06 22.80 -4.56
N ARG A 483 -32.98 21.91 -4.92
CA ARG A 483 -34.06 21.41 -4.04
C ARG A 483 -34.39 19.96 -4.38
N LEU A 484 -34.64 19.15 -3.37
CA LEU A 484 -35.09 17.76 -3.50
C LEU A 484 -36.32 17.54 -2.61
N ASP A 485 -37.47 17.33 -3.24
CA ASP A 485 -38.72 17.16 -2.52
C ASP A 485 -38.98 15.70 -2.13
N THR A 486 -38.67 14.77 -3.03
CA THR A 486 -38.88 13.32 -2.81
C THR A 486 -37.78 12.50 -3.44
N LEU A 487 -37.56 11.30 -2.88
CA LEU A 487 -36.73 10.25 -3.46
C LEU A 487 -37.54 8.96 -3.52
N SER A 488 -37.55 8.30 -4.66
CA SER A 488 -38.28 7.04 -4.83
C SER A 488 -37.34 5.86 -4.71
N LEU A 489 -37.74 4.87 -3.93
CA LEU A 489 -37.03 3.58 -3.80
C LEU A 489 -37.96 2.44 -4.26
N ARG A 490 -37.35 1.44 -4.90
CA ARG A 490 -38.03 0.20 -5.25
C ARG A 490 -37.69 -0.86 -4.22
N VAL A 491 -38.71 -1.43 -3.56
CA VAL A 491 -38.53 -2.33 -2.42
C VAL A 491 -39.44 -3.55 -2.49
N ASP A 492 -38.94 -4.65 -1.90
CA ASP A 492 -39.73 -5.82 -1.55
C ASP A 492 -39.82 -5.91 -0.02
N ALA A 493 -40.98 -6.24 0.52
CA ALA A 493 -41.20 -6.46 1.93
C ALA A 493 -41.88 -7.83 2.19
N ASP A 494 -41.27 -8.69 2.97
CA ASP A 494 -41.81 -9.99 3.33
C ASP A 494 -42.92 -9.91 4.41
N ARG A 495 -43.02 -8.77 5.07
CA ARG A 495 -44.02 -8.41 6.09
C ARG A 495 -44.23 -6.90 6.15
N ASP A 496 -45.33 -6.48 6.78
CA ASP A 496 -45.50 -5.07 7.10
C ASP A 496 -44.34 -4.62 8.02
N THR A 497 -43.66 -3.53 7.61
CA THR A 497 -42.46 -3.04 8.29
C THR A 497 -42.41 -1.50 8.27
N GLU A 498 -41.44 -0.95 9.00
CA GLU A 498 -41.15 0.47 9.00
C GLU A 498 -39.70 0.67 8.54
N LEU A 499 -39.48 1.56 7.57
CA LEU A 499 -38.17 2.01 7.13
C LEU A 499 -37.87 3.37 7.72
N THR A 500 -36.75 3.49 8.40
CA THR A 500 -36.17 4.77 8.82
C THR A 500 -35.13 5.21 7.80
N TYR A 501 -35.14 6.48 7.42
CA TYR A 501 -34.16 7.03 6.49
C TYR A 501 -33.58 8.34 7.02
N ARG A 502 -32.32 8.62 6.63
CA ARG A 502 -31.64 9.90 6.84
C ARG A 502 -31.00 10.33 5.54
N PHE A 503 -31.14 11.60 5.21
CA PHE A 503 -30.55 12.17 4.02
C PHE A 503 -29.50 13.22 4.41
N HIS A 504 -28.28 13.09 3.87
CA HIS A 504 -27.13 13.87 4.25
C HIS A 504 -26.51 14.60 3.07
N GLN A 505 -25.94 15.76 3.32
CA GLN A 505 -25.06 16.46 2.40
C GLN A 505 -23.81 15.61 2.17
N GLY A 506 -23.36 15.55 0.93
CA GLY A 506 -22.07 14.97 0.60
C GLY A 506 -20.94 15.98 0.78
N PRO A 507 -19.72 15.49 1.01
CA PRO A 507 -18.56 16.33 1.23
C PRO A 507 -18.06 17.01 -0.05
N THR A 508 -17.36 18.13 0.13
CA THR A 508 -16.75 18.90 -0.97
C THR A 508 -15.42 18.34 -1.43
N ASN A 509 -14.78 17.54 -0.60
CA ASN A 509 -13.40 17.04 -0.81
C ASN A 509 -13.32 15.66 -1.47
N GLY A 510 -14.43 15.15 -2.01
CA GLY A 510 -14.47 13.82 -2.64
C GLY A 510 -14.53 12.65 -1.65
N SER A 511 -14.64 12.91 -0.35
CA SER A 511 -14.89 11.88 0.68
C SER A 511 -16.22 11.16 0.40
N THR A 512 -16.37 9.95 0.88
CA THR A 512 -17.61 9.16 0.82
C THR A 512 -18.33 9.10 2.16
N PHE A 513 -17.97 9.97 3.09
CA PHE A 513 -18.69 10.09 4.37
C PHE A 513 -19.75 11.19 4.30
N PRO A 514 -20.94 10.93 4.83
CA PRO A 514 -21.97 11.94 4.94
C PRO A 514 -21.53 13.08 5.88
N GLU A 515 -21.81 14.32 5.46
CA GLU A 515 -21.68 15.51 6.29
C GLU A 515 -23.01 15.82 7.02
N ASP A 516 -23.44 17.06 6.99
CA ASP A 516 -24.64 17.51 7.68
C ASP A 516 -25.89 16.72 7.28
N GLN A 517 -26.69 16.32 8.27
CA GLN A 517 -27.98 15.70 8.05
C GLN A 517 -28.98 16.78 7.57
N LEU A 518 -29.53 16.57 6.39
CA LEU A 518 -30.50 17.49 5.76
C LEU A 518 -31.94 17.08 6.04
N ALA A 519 -32.24 15.79 6.10
CA ALA A 519 -33.56 15.27 6.44
C ALA A 519 -33.49 13.92 7.14
N GLU A 520 -34.56 13.60 7.87
CA GLU A 520 -34.83 12.25 8.38
C GLU A 520 -36.31 11.96 8.39
N GLY A 521 -36.69 10.70 8.35
CA GLY A 521 -38.06 10.30 8.40
C GLY A 521 -38.26 8.80 8.59
N ARG A 522 -39.54 8.43 8.67
CA ARG A 522 -39.98 7.03 8.74
C ARG A 522 -41.13 6.81 7.80
N ILE A 523 -41.16 5.69 7.12
CA ILE A 523 -42.24 5.30 6.22
C ILE A 523 -42.65 3.86 6.51
N ARG A 524 -43.95 3.61 6.53
CA ARG A 524 -44.51 2.26 6.61
C ARG A 524 -44.55 1.63 5.24
N ILE A 525 -44.06 0.40 5.15
CA ILE A 525 -44.07 -0.41 3.95
C ILE A 525 -44.94 -1.62 4.22
N SER A 526 -45.99 -1.78 3.42
CA SER A 526 -46.84 -2.98 3.50
C SER A 526 -46.13 -4.17 2.88
N LYS A 527 -46.46 -5.38 3.34
CA LYS A 527 -45.99 -6.61 2.71
C LYS A 527 -46.34 -6.60 1.20
N GLY A 528 -45.33 -6.86 0.37
CA GLY A 528 -45.48 -6.92 -1.08
C GLY A 528 -44.15 -6.93 -1.80
N SER A 529 -44.20 -7.26 -3.09
CA SER A 529 -43.05 -7.24 -3.98
C SER A 529 -43.18 -6.12 -5.00
N ASP A 530 -42.06 -5.62 -5.48
CA ASP A 530 -41.98 -4.66 -6.57
C ASP A 530 -42.72 -3.34 -6.29
N GLN A 531 -42.57 -2.82 -5.09
CA GLN A 531 -43.26 -1.61 -4.65
C GLN A 531 -42.35 -0.40 -4.79
N TRP A 532 -42.88 0.69 -5.38
CA TRP A 532 -42.24 1.99 -5.32
C TRP A 532 -42.73 2.74 -4.08
N ILE A 533 -41.82 3.18 -3.24
CA ILE A 533 -42.07 4.01 -2.07
C ILE A 533 -41.45 5.38 -2.27
N GLU A 534 -42.15 6.44 -1.82
CA GLU A 534 -41.62 7.81 -1.88
C GLU A 534 -41.16 8.25 -0.49
N LEU A 535 -39.92 8.66 -0.40
CA LEU A 535 -39.34 9.25 0.81
C LEU A 535 -39.50 10.77 0.72
N PRO A 536 -40.34 11.41 1.54
CA PRO A 536 -40.52 12.86 1.54
C PRO A 536 -39.30 13.51 2.20
N LEU A 537 -38.51 14.23 1.43
CA LEU A 537 -37.31 14.93 1.91
C LEU A 537 -37.60 16.42 2.16
N GLN A 538 -38.15 17.13 1.17
CA GLN A 538 -38.50 18.56 1.20
C GLN A 538 -37.34 19.45 1.66
N VAL A 539 -36.13 19.19 1.15
CA VAL A 539 -34.90 19.88 1.54
C VAL A 539 -34.37 20.80 0.46
N ASP A 540 -33.83 21.92 0.86
CA ASP A 540 -32.96 22.73 0.02
C ASP A 540 -31.58 22.10 0.02
N ILE A 541 -30.95 22.02 -1.15
CA ILE A 541 -29.65 21.41 -1.36
C ILE A 541 -28.59 22.51 -1.32
N PRO A 542 -27.80 22.62 -0.25
CA PRO A 542 -26.83 23.70 -0.09
C PRO A 542 -25.77 23.70 -1.20
N ARG A 543 -25.43 22.51 -1.68
CA ARG A 543 -24.44 22.29 -2.74
C ARG A 543 -24.85 21.12 -3.62
N PRO A 544 -24.99 21.30 -4.95
CA PRO A 544 -25.11 20.18 -5.87
C PRO A 544 -23.90 19.22 -5.76
N GLY A 545 -24.14 17.95 -6.03
CA GLY A 545 -23.09 16.93 -5.97
C GLY A 545 -23.59 15.61 -5.37
N TRP A 546 -22.66 14.83 -4.83
CA TRP A 546 -22.99 13.57 -4.18
C TRP A 546 -23.61 13.80 -2.80
N HIS A 547 -24.69 13.11 -2.53
CA HIS A 547 -25.40 13.08 -1.25
C HIS A 547 -25.57 11.64 -0.79
N PHE A 548 -26.00 11.43 0.45
CA PHE A 548 -26.14 10.10 1.04
C PHE A 548 -27.52 9.90 1.65
N LEU A 549 -28.12 8.76 1.34
CA LEU A 549 -29.33 8.25 1.96
C LEU A 549 -29.00 7.05 2.82
#